data_9f7fc1f8454dbb5a12371fd6f357ad84
#
_entry.id   9f7fc1f8454dbb5a12371fd6f357ad84
#
_cell.length_a   1.000
_cell.length_b   1.000
_cell.length_c   1.000
_cell.angle_alpha   90.00
_cell.angle_beta   90.00
_cell.angle_gamma   90.00
#
_symmetry.space_group_name_H-M   'P 1'
#
loop_
_entity.id
_entity.type
_entity.pdbx_description
1 polymer ?
#
loop_
_entity_poly.entity_id
_entity_poly.type
_entity_poly.pdbx_seq_one_letter_code
_entity_poly.pdbx_strand_id
1 'polypeptide(L)'
;MIRQRTLKNVIKATGVGLHTGEKVYLTLRPAAPNTGIVFRRVDLPVPVDIYATPQNVGETTLSTTLVNGEAKVSTVEHLLSALAGLGIDNAYIDVSAPEVPIMDGSAGPFVFLIQSAGVEEQNASKRFIRIKRPISVQDGDKWASFEPYEGFKVTFTIDFDHPAFHEDTQTASIDFSTTSFVKEVSRARTFGFMRDIEALRKRRLALGGSMDNAIVVDNYRVLNEDGLRYADEFVKHKILDAIGDLYLLGHSLIGSFTGYKSGHGLNNQLLRELLKSADAWESVTFKEEETLPICYSRLARAAA
;
A
#
# COMPACT_ATOMS: atom_id res chain seq x y z
N MET A 1 13.85 21.99 7.66
CA MET A 1 14.17 20.57 7.56
C MET A 1 12.87 19.79 7.57
N ILE A 2 12.61 18.99 6.56
CA ILE A 2 11.44 18.11 6.49
C ILE A 2 11.61 17.01 7.52
N ARG A 3 10.60 16.83 8.36
CA ARG A 3 10.66 15.93 9.52
C ARG A 3 9.94 14.63 9.25
N GLN A 4 10.39 13.57 9.93
CA GLN A 4 9.65 12.31 10.00
C GLN A 4 8.32 12.50 10.70
N ARG A 5 7.36 11.62 10.40
CA ARG A 5 6.00 11.64 10.95
C ARG A 5 5.64 10.31 11.59
N THR A 6 4.90 10.40 12.67
CA THR A 6 4.26 9.26 13.34
C THR A 6 2.81 9.60 13.69
N LEU A 7 2.05 8.64 14.21
CA LEU A 7 0.72 8.91 14.77
C LEU A 7 0.86 9.71 16.07
N LYS A 8 -0.08 10.60 16.33
CA LYS A 8 -0.14 11.35 17.61
C LYS A 8 -0.73 10.50 18.74
N ASN A 9 -1.75 9.70 18.44
CA ASN A 9 -2.46 8.88 19.40
C ASN A 9 -2.58 7.43 18.91
N VAL A 10 -2.81 6.53 19.86
CA VAL A 10 -3.17 5.14 19.58
C VAL A 10 -4.60 5.09 19.04
N ILE A 11 -4.82 4.32 17.97
CA ILE A 11 -6.15 4.07 17.44
C ILE A 11 -6.36 2.59 17.17
N LYS A 12 -7.59 2.13 17.33
CA LYS A 12 -7.98 0.72 17.20
C LYS A 12 -9.08 0.56 16.18
N ALA A 13 -9.07 -0.56 15.50
CA ALA A 13 -10.14 -1.00 14.61
C ALA A 13 -10.34 -2.52 14.74
N THR A 14 -11.48 -2.98 14.29
CA THR A 14 -11.80 -4.41 14.20
C THR A 14 -12.36 -4.69 12.80
N GLY A 15 -11.96 -5.79 12.22
CA GLY A 15 -12.46 -6.25 10.92
C GLY A 15 -12.25 -7.74 10.74
N VAL A 16 -12.29 -8.18 9.49
CA VAL A 16 -12.04 -9.57 9.08
C VAL A 16 -10.92 -9.61 8.05
N GLY A 17 -10.11 -10.67 8.08
CA GLY A 17 -9.13 -10.94 7.02
C GLY A 17 -9.83 -11.31 5.72
N LEU A 18 -9.40 -10.77 4.58
CA LEU A 18 -9.99 -11.10 3.28
C LEU A 18 -9.84 -12.58 2.94
N HIS A 19 -8.66 -13.12 3.15
CA HIS A 19 -8.33 -14.49 2.78
C HIS A 19 -8.67 -15.48 3.89
N THR A 20 -8.33 -15.16 5.14
CA THR A 20 -8.53 -16.04 6.29
C THR A 20 -9.99 -16.08 6.77
N GLY A 21 -10.74 -14.99 6.61
CA GLY A 21 -12.06 -14.81 7.21
C GLY A 21 -12.03 -14.66 8.73
N GLU A 22 -10.84 -14.62 9.35
CA GLU A 22 -10.68 -14.49 10.79
C GLU A 22 -10.95 -13.07 11.25
N LYS A 23 -11.50 -12.93 12.44
CA LYS A 23 -11.66 -11.63 13.10
C LYS A 23 -10.31 -11.09 13.53
N VAL A 24 -10.02 -9.85 13.19
CA VAL A 24 -8.76 -9.18 13.46
C VAL A 24 -8.97 -7.93 14.29
N TYR A 25 -8.24 -7.82 15.39
CA TYR A 25 -8.10 -6.57 16.14
C TYR A 25 -6.80 -5.90 15.67
N LEU A 26 -6.95 -4.69 15.14
CA LEU A 26 -5.87 -3.84 14.65
C LEU A 26 -5.65 -2.70 15.65
N THR A 27 -4.40 -2.44 16.03
CA THR A 27 -4.02 -1.25 16.79
C THR A 27 -2.85 -0.55 16.11
N LEU A 28 -3.06 0.71 15.74
CA LEU A 28 -1.99 1.57 15.23
C LEU A 28 -1.45 2.41 16.39
N ARG A 29 -0.13 2.41 16.57
CA ARG A 29 0.53 3.11 17.68
C ARG A 29 1.66 4.01 17.17
N PRO A 30 1.92 5.15 17.82
CA PRO A 30 3.12 5.93 17.60
C PRO A 30 4.38 5.08 17.75
N ALA A 31 5.43 5.43 17.02
CA ALA A 31 6.75 4.83 17.16
C ALA A 31 7.84 5.91 17.21
N ALA A 32 8.99 5.60 17.78
CA ALA A 32 10.13 6.50 17.87
C ALA A 32 10.67 6.86 16.47
N PRO A 33 11.41 7.98 16.32
CA PRO A 33 12.10 8.29 15.07
C PRO A 33 13.00 7.14 14.60
N ASN A 34 13.05 6.93 13.29
CA ASN A 34 13.84 5.89 12.61
C ASN A 34 13.43 4.44 12.95
N THR A 35 12.24 4.22 13.52
CA THR A 35 11.70 2.86 13.73
C THR A 35 11.27 2.22 12.42
N GLY A 36 10.74 3.02 11.48
CA GLY A 36 10.05 2.51 10.30
C GLY A 36 8.65 1.97 10.63
N ILE A 37 8.09 1.21 9.72
CA ILE A 37 6.79 0.54 9.90
C ILE A 37 7.03 -0.88 10.38
N VAL A 38 6.47 -1.23 11.55
CA VAL A 38 6.67 -2.53 12.21
C VAL A 38 5.30 -3.15 12.50
N PHE A 39 5.03 -4.29 11.89
CA PHE A 39 3.90 -5.13 12.23
C PHE A 39 4.26 -6.01 13.41
N ARG A 40 3.33 -6.15 14.37
CA ARG A 40 3.52 -6.99 15.56
C ARG A 40 2.37 -7.97 15.72
N ARG A 41 2.67 -9.26 15.67
CA ARG A 41 1.74 -10.35 15.99
C ARG A 41 1.61 -10.44 17.50
N VAL A 42 0.49 -9.92 18.03
CA VAL A 42 0.24 -9.86 19.48
C VAL A 42 -0.55 -11.04 20.02
N ASP A 43 -1.06 -11.88 19.17
CA ASP A 43 -1.79 -13.13 19.47
C ASP A 43 -0.88 -14.33 19.71
N LEU A 44 0.40 -14.23 19.33
CA LEU A 44 1.37 -15.30 19.55
C LEU A 44 1.79 -15.35 21.04
N PRO A 45 2.21 -16.52 21.55
CA PRO A 45 2.66 -16.66 22.94
C PRO A 45 3.75 -15.66 23.34
N VAL A 46 4.62 -15.33 22.41
CA VAL A 46 5.57 -14.21 22.48
C VAL A 46 5.32 -13.31 21.28
N PRO A 47 5.01 -12.02 21.49
CA PRO A 47 4.80 -11.10 20.37
C PRO A 47 6.01 -11.04 19.45
N VAL A 48 5.76 -11.09 18.13
CA VAL A 48 6.81 -11.08 17.09
C VAL A 48 6.69 -9.85 16.24
N ASP A 49 7.79 -9.11 16.14
CA ASP A 49 7.91 -7.94 15.26
C ASP A 49 8.35 -8.35 13.85
N ILE A 50 7.66 -7.82 12.85
CA ILE A 50 7.95 -8.02 11.44
C ILE A 50 8.10 -6.65 10.79
N TYR A 51 9.31 -6.29 10.41
CA TYR A 51 9.60 -5.01 9.78
C TYR A 51 9.06 -5.00 8.33
N ALA A 52 8.41 -3.92 7.95
CA ALA A 52 7.92 -3.72 6.58
C ALA A 52 9.10 -3.35 5.67
N THR A 53 9.79 -4.37 5.16
CA THR A 53 10.93 -4.24 4.26
C THR A 53 10.81 -5.22 3.09
N PRO A 54 11.44 -4.95 1.92
CA PRO A 54 11.39 -5.87 0.78
C PRO A 54 11.97 -7.26 1.09
N GLN A 55 12.93 -7.33 2.02
CA GLN A 55 13.58 -8.59 2.41
C GLN A 55 12.65 -9.51 3.20
N ASN A 56 11.72 -8.92 3.94
CA ASN A 56 10.76 -9.67 4.77
C ASN A 56 9.49 -10.07 3.99
N VAL A 57 9.38 -9.75 2.70
CA VAL A 57 8.28 -10.24 1.86
C VAL A 57 8.47 -11.73 1.59
N GLY A 58 7.47 -12.51 1.99
CA GLY A 58 7.35 -13.94 1.70
C GLY A 58 6.43 -14.19 0.50
N GLU A 59 5.27 -14.80 0.73
CA GLU A 59 4.28 -15.05 -0.32
C GLU A 59 3.67 -13.77 -0.87
N THR A 60 3.40 -13.77 -2.16
CA THR A 60 2.79 -12.64 -2.88
C THR A 60 1.57 -13.07 -3.71
N THR A 61 0.97 -14.20 -3.36
CA THR A 61 -0.24 -14.70 -4.01
C THR A 61 -1.45 -13.90 -3.53
N LEU A 62 -2.01 -13.06 -4.40
CA LEU A 62 -3.18 -12.20 -4.17
C LEU A 62 -3.03 -11.13 -3.08
N SER A 63 -1.92 -11.08 -2.38
CA SER A 63 -1.59 -10.04 -1.39
C SER A 63 -0.11 -10.04 -1.08
N THR A 64 0.39 -8.97 -0.48
CA THR A 64 1.74 -8.93 0.07
C THR A 64 1.75 -9.47 1.48
N THR A 65 2.56 -10.52 1.72
CA THR A 65 2.75 -11.14 3.04
C THR A 65 4.14 -10.85 3.57
N LEU A 66 4.22 -10.29 4.76
CA LEU A 66 5.47 -10.10 5.51
C LEU A 66 5.71 -11.29 6.43
N VAL A 67 6.98 -11.71 6.57
CA VAL A 67 7.38 -12.86 7.37
C VAL A 67 8.59 -12.55 8.27
N ASN A 68 8.60 -13.17 9.45
CA ASN A 68 9.76 -13.26 10.32
C ASN A 68 9.74 -14.63 11.04
N GLY A 69 10.61 -15.56 10.61
CA GLY A 69 10.53 -16.96 11.02
C GLY A 69 9.20 -17.58 10.61
N GLU A 70 8.46 -18.13 11.55
CA GLU A 70 7.13 -18.72 11.32
C GLU A 70 5.99 -17.69 11.41
N ALA A 71 6.27 -16.50 11.96
CA ALA A 71 5.28 -15.45 12.07
C ALA A 71 5.07 -14.76 10.72
N LYS A 72 3.79 -14.51 10.36
CA LYS A 72 3.42 -13.81 9.13
C LYS A 72 2.28 -12.83 9.34
N VAL A 73 2.24 -11.81 8.49
CA VAL A 73 1.11 -10.87 8.34
C VAL A 73 0.88 -10.65 6.85
N SER A 74 -0.30 -10.99 6.37
CA SER A 74 -0.73 -10.87 4.96
C SER A 74 -1.58 -9.63 4.74
N THR A 75 -1.79 -9.26 3.46
CA THR A 75 -2.66 -8.16 3.02
C THR A 75 -2.24 -6.81 3.64
N VAL A 76 -0.94 -6.55 3.63
CA VAL A 76 -0.37 -5.34 4.24
C VAL A 76 -0.42 -4.11 3.32
N GLU A 77 -0.61 -4.31 2.03
CA GLU A 77 -0.50 -3.31 0.96
C GLU A 77 -1.46 -2.13 1.13
N HIS A 78 -2.72 -2.35 1.49
CA HIS A 78 -3.71 -1.27 1.63
C HIS A 78 -3.38 -0.35 2.82
N LEU A 79 -2.95 -0.92 3.95
CA LEU A 79 -2.53 -0.14 5.12
C LEU A 79 -1.20 0.58 4.85
N LEU A 80 -0.24 -0.09 4.21
CA LEU A 80 1.02 0.55 3.79
C LEU A 80 0.77 1.70 2.82
N SER A 81 -0.19 1.54 1.90
CA SER A 81 -0.61 2.59 0.98
C SER A 81 -1.18 3.82 1.71
N ALA A 82 -2.01 3.61 2.74
CA ALA A 82 -2.52 4.70 3.57
C ALA A 82 -1.41 5.41 4.36
N LEU A 83 -0.47 4.67 4.93
CA LEU A 83 0.69 5.23 5.64
C LEU A 83 1.57 6.06 4.69
N ALA A 84 1.87 5.53 3.49
CA ALA A 84 2.58 6.25 2.44
C ALA A 84 1.85 7.53 2.04
N GLY A 85 0.53 7.43 1.79
CA GLY A 85 -0.34 8.53 1.38
C GLY A 85 -0.35 9.71 2.34
N LEU A 86 -0.24 9.42 3.64
CA LEU A 86 -0.20 10.42 4.71
C LEU A 86 1.22 10.77 5.18
N GLY A 87 2.22 10.12 4.60
CA GLY A 87 3.63 10.38 4.89
C GLY A 87 4.10 9.93 6.27
N ILE A 88 3.51 8.87 6.83
CA ILE A 88 3.87 8.30 8.14
C ILE A 88 5.13 7.46 8.00
N ASP A 89 6.22 7.89 8.62
CA ASP A 89 7.50 7.21 8.57
C ASP A 89 7.64 6.11 9.63
N ASN A 90 7.02 6.30 10.79
CA ASN A 90 7.22 5.43 11.96
C ASN A 90 5.90 5.05 12.60
N ALA A 91 5.60 3.76 12.69
CA ALA A 91 4.42 3.25 13.39
C ALA A 91 4.61 1.79 13.81
N TYR A 92 4.05 1.43 14.98
CA TYR A 92 3.78 0.04 15.33
C TYR A 92 2.35 -0.31 14.94
N ILE A 93 2.18 -1.49 14.35
CA ILE A 93 0.92 -2.03 13.87
C ILE A 93 0.70 -3.38 14.54
N ASP A 94 -0.06 -3.39 15.64
CA ASP A 94 -0.37 -4.63 16.35
C ASP A 94 -1.56 -5.31 15.65
N VAL A 95 -1.42 -6.60 15.33
CA VAL A 95 -2.46 -7.44 14.73
C VAL A 95 -2.64 -8.73 15.52
N SER A 96 -3.89 -9.11 15.76
CA SER A 96 -4.27 -10.30 16.52
C SER A 96 -4.51 -11.53 15.66
N ALA A 97 -4.08 -11.52 14.39
CA ALA A 97 -4.27 -12.59 13.42
C ALA A 97 -3.22 -12.48 12.32
N PRO A 98 -3.03 -13.53 11.47
CA PRO A 98 -2.02 -13.54 10.43
C PRO A 98 -2.34 -12.67 9.19
N GLU A 99 -3.33 -11.79 9.29
CA GLU A 99 -3.77 -10.94 8.18
C GLU A 99 -4.26 -9.58 8.68
N VAL A 100 -3.97 -8.49 7.95
CA VAL A 100 -4.55 -7.16 8.20
C VAL A 100 -6.04 -7.20 7.84
N PRO A 101 -6.94 -6.56 8.62
CA PRO A 101 -8.35 -6.56 8.27
C PRO A 101 -8.59 -5.85 6.95
N ILE A 102 -9.43 -6.43 6.09
CA ILE A 102 -9.69 -5.90 4.74
C ILE A 102 -10.48 -4.58 4.74
N MET A 103 -11.21 -4.31 5.81
CA MET A 103 -12.10 -3.17 5.95
C MET A 103 -13.15 -3.13 4.83
N ASP A 104 -13.19 -2.08 4.02
CA ASP A 104 -14.09 -1.94 2.86
C ASP A 104 -13.41 -2.35 1.54
N GLY A 105 -12.23 -2.96 1.60
CA GLY A 105 -11.43 -3.37 0.44
C GLY A 105 -10.54 -2.29 -0.15
N SER A 106 -10.49 -1.10 0.47
CA SER A 106 -9.65 0.03 0.03
C SER A 106 -8.72 0.53 1.15
N ALA A 107 -7.90 1.54 0.86
CA ALA A 107 -7.10 2.23 1.86
C ALA A 107 -7.90 3.32 2.63
N GLY A 108 -9.09 3.67 2.19
CA GLY A 108 -9.90 4.75 2.76
C GLY A 108 -10.14 4.65 4.27
N PRO A 109 -10.59 3.52 4.83
CA PRO A 109 -10.76 3.35 6.27
C PRO A 109 -9.46 3.53 7.05
N PHE A 110 -8.31 3.10 6.52
CA PHE A 110 -7.01 3.32 7.17
C PHE A 110 -6.60 4.78 7.14
N VAL A 111 -6.85 5.49 6.02
CA VAL A 111 -6.67 6.96 5.95
C VAL A 111 -7.49 7.64 7.04
N PHE A 112 -8.77 7.28 7.19
CA PHE A 112 -9.64 7.82 8.23
C PHE A 112 -9.11 7.54 9.65
N LEU A 113 -8.65 6.33 9.92
CA LEU A 113 -8.07 5.95 11.21
C LEU A 113 -6.82 6.79 11.53
N ILE A 114 -5.88 6.90 10.57
CA ILE A 114 -4.64 7.67 10.76
C ILE A 114 -4.95 9.15 10.98
N GLN A 115 -5.87 9.74 10.20
CA GLN A 115 -6.29 11.12 10.37
C GLN A 115 -6.98 11.34 11.73
N SER A 116 -7.80 10.38 12.18
CA SER A 116 -8.47 10.43 13.50
C SER A 116 -7.49 10.28 14.66
N ALA A 117 -6.44 9.48 14.52
CA ALA A 117 -5.34 9.40 15.49
C ALA A 117 -4.55 10.72 15.57
N GLY A 118 -4.58 11.50 14.51
CA GLY A 118 -3.72 12.65 14.32
C GLY A 118 -2.30 12.23 13.93
N VAL A 119 -1.58 13.15 13.31
CA VAL A 119 -0.19 12.96 12.87
C VAL A 119 0.71 13.96 13.58
N GLU A 120 1.89 13.52 13.98
CA GLU A 120 2.89 14.33 14.69
C GLU A 120 4.23 14.31 13.95
N GLU A 121 4.87 15.47 13.85
CA GLU A 121 6.24 15.58 13.35
C GLU A 121 7.26 15.27 14.44
N GLN A 122 8.28 14.51 14.07
CA GLN A 122 9.33 14.05 14.97
C GLN A 122 10.64 14.82 14.75
N ASN A 123 11.48 14.91 15.79
CA ASN A 123 12.74 15.59 15.68
C ASN A 123 13.82 14.74 14.97
N ALA A 124 13.53 14.31 13.75
CA ALA A 124 14.42 13.57 12.87
C ALA A 124 14.16 13.96 11.41
N SER A 125 15.20 14.00 10.58
CA SER A 125 15.07 14.30 9.15
C SER A 125 14.33 13.18 8.43
N LYS A 126 13.32 13.54 7.62
CA LYS A 126 12.68 12.61 6.69
C LYS A 126 13.63 12.32 5.54
N ARG A 127 13.81 11.05 5.26
CA ARG A 127 14.63 10.56 4.13
C ARG A 127 13.73 10.19 2.96
N PHE A 128 14.26 10.36 1.76
CA PHE A 128 13.63 9.97 0.52
C PHE A 128 14.62 9.12 -0.29
N ILE A 129 14.10 8.19 -1.05
CA ILE A 129 14.86 7.45 -2.05
C ILE A 129 14.61 8.12 -3.40
N ARG A 130 15.66 8.74 -3.97
CA ARG A 130 15.60 9.35 -5.31
C ARG A 130 16.15 8.38 -6.34
N ILE A 131 15.36 8.13 -7.38
CA ILE A 131 15.78 7.34 -8.53
C ILE A 131 16.69 8.18 -9.42
N LYS A 132 17.89 7.65 -9.75
CA LYS A 132 18.93 8.34 -10.55
C LYS A 132 19.00 7.86 -11.99
N ARG A 133 18.69 6.61 -12.24
CA ARG A 133 18.64 6.01 -13.57
C ARG A 133 17.54 4.96 -13.69
N PRO A 134 17.09 4.67 -14.91
CA PRO A 134 16.08 3.64 -15.13
C PRO A 134 16.53 2.27 -14.60
N ILE A 135 15.57 1.56 -14.03
CA ILE A 135 15.69 0.16 -13.61
C ILE A 135 14.36 -0.55 -13.87
N SER A 136 14.40 -1.78 -14.33
CA SER A 136 13.19 -2.54 -14.66
C SER A 136 13.35 -4.02 -14.37
N VAL A 137 12.22 -4.67 -14.16
CA VAL A 137 12.09 -6.13 -14.03
C VAL A 137 10.95 -6.60 -14.93
N GLN A 138 11.05 -7.83 -15.43
CA GLN A 138 10.07 -8.41 -16.35
C GLN A 138 9.84 -9.89 -16.03
N ASP A 139 8.59 -10.33 -16.19
CA ASP A 139 8.18 -11.73 -16.09
C ASP A 139 7.14 -12.01 -17.20
N GLY A 140 7.56 -12.67 -18.27
CA GLY A 140 6.76 -12.86 -19.47
C GLY A 140 6.40 -11.51 -20.12
N ASP A 141 5.10 -11.25 -20.26
CA ASP A 141 4.57 -9.98 -20.79
C ASP A 141 4.36 -8.90 -19.72
N LYS A 142 4.58 -9.21 -18.43
CA LYS A 142 4.42 -8.31 -17.29
C LYS A 142 5.75 -7.63 -16.99
N TRP A 143 5.70 -6.36 -16.66
CA TRP A 143 6.90 -5.62 -16.28
C TRP A 143 6.60 -4.48 -15.29
N ALA A 144 7.63 -4.07 -14.58
CA ALA A 144 7.62 -2.92 -13.70
C ALA A 144 8.95 -2.17 -13.81
N SER A 145 8.91 -0.85 -13.76
CA SER A 145 10.10 -0.01 -13.87
C SER A 145 10.07 1.20 -12.95
N PHE A 146 11.27 1.68 -12.61
CA PHE A 146 11.50 3.01 -12.08
C PHE A 146 12.27 3.85 -13.09
N GLU A 147 11.93 5.14 -13.13
CA GLU A 147 12.65 6.15 -13.90
C GLU A 147 12.86 7.41 -13.06
N PRO A 148 13.92 8.21 -13.33
CA PRO A 148 14.09 9.53 -12.73
C PRO A 148 12.89 10.43 -13.00
N TYR A 149 12.39 11.09 -11.95
CA TYR A 149 11.30 12.04 -12.02
C TYR A 149 11.36 12.98 -10.82
N GLU A 150 11.13 14.27 -11.01
CA GLU A 150 11.07 15.25 -9.93
C GLU A 150 9.64 15.27 -9.34
N GLY A 151 9.36 14.33 -8.47
CA GLY A 151 8.07 14.05 -7.84
C GLY A 151 7.95 12.57 -7.53
N PHE A 152 6.75 12.11 -7.27
CA PHE A 152 6.45 10.67 -7.24
C PHE A 152 5.26 10.41 -8.16
N LYS A 153 5.52 9.81 -9.30
CA LYS A 153 4.50 9.47 -10.29
C LYS A 153 4.28 7.97 -10.33
N VAL A 154 3.03 7.54 -10.33
CA VAL A 154 2.67 6.12 -10.45
C VAL A 154 1.75 5.96 -11.66
N THR A 155 2.18 5.18 -12.62
CA THR A 155 1.39 4.78 -13.78
C THR A 155 1.17 3.28 -13.75
N PHE A 156 -0.05 2.83 -13.97
CA PHE A 156 -0.37 1.42 -14.00
C PHE A 156 -1.29 1.10 -15.17
N THR A 157 -1.02 -0.03 -15.83
CA THR A 157 -1.87 -0.60 -16.88
C THR A 157 -2.25 -2.02 -16.47
N ILE A 158 -3.56 -2.30 -16.46
CA ILE A 158 -4.13 -3.63 -16.41
C ILE A 158 -4.55 -4.04 -17.82
N ASP A 159 -4.71 -5.35 -18.05
CA ASP A 159 -5.11 -5.87 -19.37
C ASP A 159 -6.03 -7.06 -19.14
N PHE A 160 -7.33 -6.76 -19.03
CA PHE A 160 -8.38 -7.75 -18.85
C PHE A 160 -9.30 -7.74 -20.07
N ASP A 161 -9.39 -8.87 -20.77
CA ASP A 161 -10.39 -9.10 -21.82
C ASP A 161 -11.73 -9.50 -21.17
N HIS A 162 -12.49 -8.46 -20.77
CA HIS A 162 -13.77 -8.67 -20.10
C HIS A 162 -14.70 -7.46 -20.27
N PRO A 163 -16.02 -7.65 -20.52
CA PRO A 163 -16.96 -6.54 -20.78
C PRO A 163 -17.05 -5.45 -19.69
N ALA A 164 -16.74 -5.78 -18.43
CA ALA A 164 -16.72 -4.80 -17.34
C ALA A 164 -15.46 -3.92 -17.33
N PHE A 165 -14.45 -4.20 -18.16
CA PHE A 165 -13.18 -3.50 -18.24
C PHE A 165 -13.06 -2.78 -19.58
N HIS A 166 -13.47 -1.51 -19.62
CA HIS A 166 -13.37 -0.71 -20.85
C HIS A 166 -11.91 -0.35 -21.12
N GLU A 167 -11.53 -0.35 -22.40
CA GLU A 167 -10.15 -0.13 -22.83
C GLU A 167 -9.58 1.20 -22.33
N ASP A 168 -10.35 2.27 -22.35
CA ASP A 168 -9.98 3.61 -21.91
C ASP A 168 -9.83 3.76 -20.38
N THR A 169 -10.27 2.75 -19.59
CA THR A 169 -10.20 2.73 -18.13
C THR A 169 -9.17 1.75 -17.58
N GLN A 170 -8.38 1.10 -18.44
CA GLN A 170 -7.37 0.11 -18.01
C GLN A 170 -5.98 0.69 -17.77
N THR A 171 -5.78 1.98 -18.06
CA THR A 171 -4.53 2.70 -17.73
C THR A 171 -4.85 3.95 -16.94
N ALA A 172 -4.15 4.14 -15.82
CA ALA A 172 -4.25 5.35 -15.03
C ALA A 172 -2.87 5.82 -14.55
N SER A 173 -2.77 7.10 -14.29
CA SER A 173 -1.55 7.72 -13.74
C SER A 173 -1.92 8.73 -12.67
N ILE A 174 -1.14 8.76 -11.60
CA ILE A 174 -1.25 9.76 -10.54
C ILE A 174 0.10 10.44 -10.33
N ASP A 175 0.09 11.78 -10.28
CA ASP A 175 1.19 12.56 -9.73
C ASP A 175 0.91 12.73 -8.23
N PHE A 176 1.73 12.09 -7.42
CA PHE A 176 1.43 11.83 -6.02
C PHE A 176 1.54 13.08 -5.16
N SER A 177 0.48 13.35 -4.44
CA SER A 177 0.42 14.17 -3.24
C SER A 177 -0.55 13.54 -2.26
N THR A 178 -0.53 13.92 -0.99
CA THR A 178 -1.58 13.45 -0.06
C THR A 178 -2.99 13.77 -0.60
N THR A 179 -3.18 14.91 -1.22
CA THR A 179 -4.48 15.33 -1.75
C THR A 179 -4.93 14.47 -2.92
N SER A 180 -4.07 14.24 -3.92
CA SER A 180 -4.40 13.38 -5.07
C SER A 180 -4.62 11.93 -4.62
N PHE A 181 -3.74 11.41 -3.75
CA PHE A 181 -3.91 10.06 -3.19
C PHE A 181 -5.27 9.89 -2.49
N VAL A 182 -5.62 10.80 -1.57
CA VAL A 182 -6.88 10.71 -0.81
C VAL A 182 -8.11 10.84 -1.70
N LYS A 183 -8.09 11.76 -2.68
CA LYS A 183 -9.23 12.02 -3.54
C LYS A 183 -9.42 10.99 -4.66
N GLU A 184 -8.33 10.54 -5.25
CA GLU A 184 -8.36 9.83 -6.53
C GLU A 184 -8.08 8.33 -6.40
N VAL A 185 -7.39 7.89 -5.34
CA VAL A 185 -6.87 6.52 -5.24
C VAL A 185 -7.33 5.81 -3.97
N SER A 186 -7.28 6.47 -2.81
CA SER A 186 -7.39 5.80 -1.50
C SER A 186 -8.66 4.97 -1.31
N ARG A 187 -9.75 5.27 -2.03
CA ARG A 187 -11.04 4.60 -1.94
C ARG A 187 -11.27 3.53 -3.00
N ALA A 188 -10.30 3.26 -3.88
CA ALA A 188 -10.39 2.22 -4.88
C ALA A 188 -10.38 0.84 -4.21
N ARG A 189 -11.42 0.04 -4.44
CA ARG A 189 -11.60 -1.28 -3.80
C ARG A 189 -10.89 -2.38 -4.55
N THR A 190 -10.46 -3.40 -3.81
CA THR A 190 -10.04 -4.68 -4.39
C THR A 190 -11.19 -5.33 -5.17
N PHE A 191 -10.87 -6.22 -6.08
CA PHE A 191 -11.85 -6.86 -6.94
C PHE A 191 -11.53 -8.32 -7.19
N GLY A 192 -12.55 -9.08 -7.54
CA GLY A 192 -12.41 -10.48 -7.90
C GLY A 192 -13.51 -10.95 -8.85
N PHE A 193 -13.21 -12.03 -9.58
CA PHE A 193 -14.16 -12.63 -10.51
C PHE A 193 -14.94 -13.76 -9.83
N MET A 194 -16.25 -13.76 -10.01
CA MET A 194 -17.14 -14.78 -9.47
C MET A 194 -16.70 -16.21 -9.87
N ARG A 195 -16.22 -16.37 -11.10
CA ARG A 195 -15.73 -17.66 -11.63
C ARG A 195 -14.54 -18.24 -10.84
N ASP A 196 -13.75 -17.38 -10.17
CA ASP A 196 -12.54 -17.79 -9.44
C ASP A 196 -12.81 -18.11 -7.96
N ILE A 197 -13.99 -17.70 -7.43
CA ILE A 197 -14.31 -17.78 -5.99
C ILE A 197 -14.25 -19.22 -5.47
N GLU A 198 -14.81 -20.18 -6.20
CA GLU A 198 -14.77 -21.58 -5.75
C GLU A 198 -13.35 -22.14 -5.69
N ALA A 199 -12.51 -21.82 -6.68
CA ALA A 199 -11.11 -22.25 -6.72
C ALA A 199 -10.31 -21.60 -5.58
N LEU A 200 -10.56 -20.32 -5.30
CA LEU A 200 -9.96 -19.60 -4.19
C LEU A 200 -10.36 -20.20 -2.83
N ARG A 201 -11.64 -20.47 -2.62
CA ARG A 201 -12.14 -21.08 -1.38
C ARG A 201 -11.59 -22.49 -1.14
N LYS A 202 -11.43 -23.30 -2.19
CA LYS A 202 -10.76 -24.62 -2.10
C LYS A 202 -9.30 -24.48 -1.62
N ARG A 203 -8.64 -23.37 -1.96
CA ARG A 203 -7.29 -23.02 -1.50
C ARG A 203 -7.28 -22.27 -0.16
N ARG A 204 -8.42 -22.15 0.52
CA ARG A 204 -8.61 -21.39 1.76
C ARG A 204 -8.26 -19.88 1.59
N LEU A 205 -8.59 -19.32 0.42
CA LEU A 205 -8.46 -17.90 0.11
C LEU A 205 -9.85 -17.29 -0.08
N ALA A 206 -9.94 -15.96 0.08
CA ALA A 206 -11.18 -15.17 -0.04
C ALA A 206 -12.33 -15.66 0.88
N LEU A 207 -12.00 -16.21 2.06
CA LEU A 207 -13.01 -16.74 3.01
C LEU A 207 -13.81 -15.60 3.66
N GLY A 208 -13.22 -14.42 3.83
CA GLY A 208 -13.86 -13.20 4.36
C GLY A 208 -14.34 -12.24 3.27
N GLY A 209 -14.21 -12.61 2.00
CA GLY A 209 -14.63 -11.78 0.87
C GLY A 209 -16.14 -11.68 0.74
N SER A 210 -16.65 -10.45 0.55
CA SER A 210 -18.06 -10.12 0.32
C SER A 210 -18.18 -8.90 -0.61
N MET A 211 -19.40 -8.57 -1.05
CA MET A 211 -19.62 -7.34 -1.81
C MET A 211 -19.43 -6.05 -0.99
N ASP A 212 -19.35 -6.15 0.34
CA ASP A 212 -19.06 -5.01 1.21
C ASP A 212 -17.58 -4.63 1.20
N ASN A 213 -16.70 -5.57 0.84
CA ASN A 213 -15.25 -5.39 0.90
C ASN A 213 -14.50 -5.74 -0.39
N ALA A 214 -15.20 -6.01 -1.48
CA ALA A 214 -14.61 -6.24 -2.79
C ALA A 214 -15.60 -5.90 -3.91
N ILE A 215 -15.09 -5.48 -5.06
CA ILE A 215 -15.87 -5.43 -6.29
C ILE A 215 -15.93 -6.87 -6.84
N VAL A 216 -17.14 -7.38 -7.01
CA VAL A 216 -17.36 -8.71 -7.58
C VAL A 216 -17.82 -8.58 -9.02
N VAL A 217 -17.13 -9.25 -9.93
CA VAL A 217 -17.40 -9.22 -11.37
C VAL A 217 -17.84 -10.61 -11.82
N ASP A 218 -19.02 -10.70 -12.48
CA ASP A 218 -19.44 -11.94 -13.13
C ASP A 218 -18.87 -12.01 -14.57
N ASN A 219 -19.44 -12.78 -15.46
CA ASN A 219 -18.95 -12.90 -16.84
C ASN A 219 -19.28 -11.69 -17.72
N TYR A 220 -20.06 -10.73 -17.23
CA TYR A 220 -20.59 -9.62 -18.05
C TYR A 220 -20.47 -8.27 -17.37
N ARG A 221 -20.58 -8.18 -16.03
CA ARG A 221 -20.73 -6.92 -15.31
C ARG A 221 -20.24 -6.97 -13.86
N VAL A 222 -20.17 -5.79 -13.26
CA VAL A 222 -20.04 -5.61 -11.81
C VAL A 222 -21.35 -5.98 -11.12
N LEU A 223 -21.28 -6.75 -10.03
CA LEU A 223 -22.45 -7.23 -9.28
C LEU A 223 -22.81 -6.33 -8.09
N ASN A 224 -21.90 -5.50 -7.62
CA ASN A 224 -22.16 -4.58 -6.51
C ASN A 224 -23.26 -3.58 -6.90
N GLU A 225 -24.30 -3.49 -6.09
CA GLU A 225 -25.49 -2.64 -6.39
C GLU A 225 -25.12 -1.15 -6.53
N ASP A 226 -24.17 -0.67 -5.69
CA ASP A 226 -23.68 0.72 -5.73
C ASP A 226 -22.73 1.00 -6.91
N GLY A 227 -22.41 -0.01 -7.74
CA GLY A 227 -21.47 0.11 -8.86
C GLY A 227 -20.04 0.43 -8.43
N LEU A 228 -19.32 1.16 -9.28
CA LEU A 228 -17.95 1.59 -9.09
C LEU A 228 -17.90 2.97 -8.42
N ARG A 229 -16.90 3.19 -7.55
CA ARG A 229 -16.60 4.50 -6.92
C ARG A 229 -15.88 5.46 -7.86
N TYR A 230 -15.14 4.92 -8.84
CA TYR A 230 -14.47 5.63 -9.92
C TYR A 230 -14.69 4.88 -11.23
N ALA A 231 -14.76 5.57 -12.35
CA ALA A 231 -14.90 4.91 -13.67
C ALA A 231 -13.75 3.94 -13.96
N ASP A 232 -12.56 4.25 -13.45
CA ASP A 232 -11.31 3.53 -13.57
C ASP A 232 -10.88 2.85 -12.23
N GLU A 233 -11.85 2.43 -11.38
CA GLU A 233 -11.59 1.92 -10.04
C GLU A 233 -10.65 0.72 -10.02
N PHE A 234 -10.76 -0.18 -10.98
CA PHE A 234 -9.92 -1.37 -11.06
C PHE A 234 -8.42 -1.04 -11.18
N VAL A 235 -8.06 -0.16 -12.12
CA VAL A 235 -6.66 0.23 -12.28
C VAL A 235 -6.19 1.16 -11.16
N LYS A 236 -7.06 1.99 -10.60
CA LYS A 236 -6.75 2.80 -9.41
C LYS A 236 -6.46 1.95 -8.18
N HIS A 237 -7.16 0.81 -8.04
CA HIS A 237 -6.82 -0.14 -7.00
C HIS A 237 -5.42 -0.73 -7.19
N LYS A 238 -5.01 -1.03 -8.43
CA LYS A 238 -3.64 -1.48 -8.70
C LYS A 238 -2.58 -0.40 -8.42
N ILE A 239 -2.93 0.89 -8.61
CA ILE A 239 -2.09 2.01 -8.17
C ILE A 239 -2.00 2.05 -6.64
N LEU A 240 -3.12 1.84 -5.92
CA LEU A 240 -3.15 1.76 -4.46
C LEU A 240 -2.23 0.66 -3.95
N ASP A 241 -2.35 -0.56 -4.50
CA ASP A 241 -1.50 -1.71 -4.18
C ASP A 241 -0.02 -1.38 -4.41
N ALA A 242 0.31 -0.82 -5.60
CA ALA A 242 1.67 -0.46 -5.94
C ALA A 242 2.26 0.56 -4.95
N ILE A 243 1.52 1.61 -4.58
CA ILE A 243 1.98 2.60 -3.58
C ILE A 243 2.32 1.91 -2.25
N GLY A 244 1.49 0.96 -1.80
CA GLY A 244 1.73 0.19 -0.58
C GLY A 244 2.95 -0.72 -0.69
N ASP A 245 3.06 -1.48 -1.79
CA ASP A 245 4.20 -2.36 -2.04
C ASP A 245 5.52 -1.57 -2.11
N LEU A 246 5.51 -0.43 -2.82
CA LEU A 246 6.70 0.43 -2.96
C LEU A 246 7.12 1.06 -1.63
N TYR A 247 6.18 1.27 -0.69
CA TYR A 247 6.50 1.81 0.62
C TYR A 247 7.31 0.87 1.51
N LEU A 248 7.42 -0.41 1.14
CA LEU A 248 8.36 -1.37 1.74
C LEU A 248 9.84 -0.94 1.64
N LEU A 249 10.20 0.03 0.78
CA LEU A 249 11.52 0.67 0.80
C LEU A 249 11.81 1.39 2.13
N GLY A 250 10.80 1.59 2.99
CA GLY A 250 10.91 2.25 4.29
C GLY A 250 11.02 3.78 4.21
N HIS A 251 11.03 4.35 3.01
CA HIS A 251 11.13 5.77 2.75
C HIS A 251 10.24 6.18 1.57
N SER A 252 9.82 7.44 1.54
CA SER A 252 9.12 8.01 0.40
C SER A 252 10.02 8.04 -0.84
N LEU A 253 9.45 7.79 -2.01
CA LEU A 253 10.17 7.65 -3.27
C LEU A 253 10.05 8.94 -4.08
N ILE A 254 11.16 9.38 -4.68
CA ILE A 254 11.23 10.43 -5.70
C ILE A 254 11.65 9.76 -6.99
N GLY A 255 10.71 9.68 -7.94
CA GLY A 255 10.86 8.95 -9.18
C GLY A 255 9.52 8.61 -9.80
N SER A 256 9.51 8.05 -10.98
CA SER A 256 8.33 7.51 -11.65
C SER A 256 8.34 6.00 -11.58
N PHE A 257 7.21 5.42 -11.15
CA PHE A 257 6.94 3.99 -11.26
C PHE A 257 5.97 3.74 -12.40
N THR A 258 6.25 2.73 -13.21
CA THR A 258 5.32 2.24 -14.22
C THR A 258 5.18 0.73 -14.10
N GLY A 259 3.93 0.25 -13.95
CA GLY A 259 3.58 -1.16 -13.92
C GLY A 259 2.66 -1.54 -15.08
N TYR A 260 3.03 -2.56 -15.84
CA TYR A 260 2.19 -3.19 -16.84
C TYR A 260 1.86 -4.61 -16.40
N LYS A 261 0.61 -4.87 -16.09
CA LYS A 261 0.12 -6.18 -15.57
C LYS A 261 0.90 -6.66 -14.34
N SER A 262 1.60 -5.76 -13.65
CA SER A 262 2.41 -6.06 -12.50
C SER A 262 1.55 -6.50 -11.31
N GLY A 263 2.16 -7.19 -10.38
CA GLY A 263 1.58 -7.61 -9.11
C GLY A 263 2.61 -7.55 -7.99
N HIS A 264 2.20 -7.94 -6.78
CA HIS A 264 3.01 -7.82 -5.56
C HIS A 264 4.40 -8.46 -5.69
N GLY A 265 4.48 -9.66 -6.32
CA GLY A 265 5.76 -10.34 -6.55
C GLY A 265 6.71 -9.56 -7.42
N LEU A 266 6.23 -9.02 -8.54
CA LEU A 266 7.05 -8.26 -9.47
C LEU A 266 7.42 -6.88 -8.91
N ASN A 267 6.49 -6.23 -8.17
CA ASN A 267 6.78 -5.00 -7.44
C ASN A 267 7.91 -5.22 -6.42
N ASN A 268 7.84 -6.29 -5.63
CA ASN A 268 8.92 -6.62 -4.68
C ASN A 268 10.24 -6.97 -5.38
N GLN A 269 10.19 -7.68 -6.50
CA GLN A 269 11.40 -7.96 -7.29
C GLN A 269 12.06 -6.66 -7.75
N LEU A 270 11.28 -5.67 -8.21
CA LEU A 270 11.81 -4.36 -8.59
C LEU A 270 12.46 -3.63 -7.41
N LEU A 271 11.85 -3.67 -6.21
CA LEU A 271 12.46 -3.09 -5.01
C LEU A 271 13.80 -3.75 -4.65
N ARG A 272 13.84 -5.07 -4.69
CA ARG A 272 15.08 -5.82 -4.41
C ARG A 272 16.17 -5.54 -5.44
N GLU A 273 15.79 -5.39 -6.71
CA GLU A 273 16.74 -5.04 -7.76
C GLU A 273 17.26 -3.61 -7.62
N LEU A 274 16.38 -2.65 -7.27
CA LEU A 274 16.77 -1.29 -6.94
C LEU A 274 17.82 -1.26 -5.82
N LEU A 275 17.56 -1.97 -4.70
CA LEU A 275 18.45 -1.97 -3.55
C LEU A 275 19.82 -2.63 -3.83
N LYS A 276 19.90 -3.57 -4.79
CA LYS A 276 21.17 -4.14 -5.26
C LYS A 276 21.96 -3.17 -6.13
N SER A 277 21.27 -2.27 -6.83
CA SER A 277 21.84 -1.34 -7.81
C SER A 277 22.16 0.01 -7.14
N ALA A 278 23.24 0.07 -6.33
CA ALA A 278 23.58 1.24 -5.53
C ALA A 278 23.78 2.54 -6.34
N ASP A 279 24.09 2.45 -7.63
CA ASP A 279 24.22 3.58 -8.55
C ASP A 279 22.89 4.08 -9.12
N ALA A 280 21.80 3.29 -8.98
CA ALA A 280 20.48 3.62 -9.51
C ALA A 280 19.65 4.55 -8.61
N TRP A 281 20.07 4.75 -7.37
CA TRP A 281 19.34 5.57 -6.41
C TRP A 281 20.27 6.27 -5.42
N GLU A 282 19.73 7.23 -4.70
CA GLU A 282 20.41 7.90 -3.59
C GLU A 282 19.42 8.23 -2.45
N SER A 283 19.92 8.32 -1.23
CA SER A 283 19.15 8.81 -0.09
C SER A 283 19.31 10.32 0.04
N VAL A 284 18.19 11.06 0.02
CA VAL A 284 18.20 12.52 0.11
C VAL A 284 17.32 13.02 1.24
N THR A 285 17.62 14.22 1.75
CA THR A 285 16.82 14.96 2.73
C THR A 285 16.65 16.41 2.25
N PHE A 286 15.55 17.05 2.67
CA PHE A 286 15.26 18.43 2.28
C PHE A 286 15.23 19.34 3.50
N LYS A 287 15.76 20.55 3.35
CA LYS A 287 15.77 21.55 4.42
C LYS A 287 14.47 22.36 4.46
N GLU A 288 13.86 22.62 3.31
CA GLU A 288 12.71 23.49 3.13
C GLU A 288 11.59 22.77 2.38
N GLU A 289 10.33 23.04 2.72
CA GLU A 289 9.16 22.46 2.03
C GLU A 289 9.10 22.89 0.55
N GLU A 290 9.55 24.10 0.25
CA GLU A 290 9.53 24.66 -1.11
C GLU A 290 10.43 23.91 -2.10
N THR A 291 11.43 23.19 -1.59
CA THR A 291 12.34 22.36 -2.40
C THR A 291 11.91 20.90 -2.47
N LEU A 292 10.83 20.52 -1.75
CA LEU A 292 10.35 19.15 -1.73
C LEU A 292 9.48 18.88 -2.97
N PRO A 293 9.85 17.90 -3.81
CA PRO A 293 9.09 17.62 -5.03
C PRO A 293 7.76 16.85 -4.78
N ILE A 294 7.47 16.49 -3.52
CA ILE A 294 6.25 15.77 -3.12
C ILE A 294 5.47 16.61 -2.10
N CYS A 295 4.18 16.82 -2.33
CA CYS A 295 3.34 17.60 -1.43
C CYS A 295 2.61 16.69 -0.43
N TYR A 296 3.00 16.79 0.85
CA TYR A 296 2.24 16.21 1.96
C TYR A 296 1.31 17.23 2.59
N SER A 297 0.12 16.80 3.05
CA SER A 297 -0.77 17.68 3.79
C SER A 297 -0.06 18.31 4.99
N ARG A 298 -0.20 19.64 5.13
CA ARG A 298 0.30 20.34 6.31
C ARG A 298 -0.46 19.89 7.54
N LEU A 299 0.28 19.61 8.61
CA LEU A 299 -0.33 19.36 9.91
C LEU A 299 -0.89 20.70 10.44
N ALA A 300 -2.10 20.66 11.03
CA ALA A 300 -2.62 21.82 11.73
C ALA A 300 -1.61 22.20 12.83
N ARG A 301 -1.06 23.40 12.78
CA ARG A 301 -0.23 23.91 13.88
C ARG A 301 -1.11 23.95 15.10
N ALA A 302 -0.71 23.30 16.20
CA ALA A 302 -1.34 23.51 17.48
C ALA A 302 -1.34 25.02 17.72
N ALA A 303 -2.52 25.61 17.96
CA ALA A 303 -2.59 26.99 18.44
C ALA A 303 -1.77 27.05 19.72
N ALA A 304 -0.73 27.88 19.73
CA ALA A 304 0.16 28.10 20.86
C ALA A 304 -0.59 28.79 22.00
#